data_0d3ebcc77589767110021ce62686876d
#
_entry.id   0d3ebcc77589767110021ce62686876d
#
_cell.length_a   1.000
_cell.length_b   1.000
_cell.length_c   1.000
_cell.angle_alpha   90.00
_cell.angle_beta   90.00
_cell.angle_gamma   90.00
#
_symmetry.space_group_name_H-M   'P 1'
#
loop_
_entity.id
_entity.type
_entity.pdbx_description
1 polymer ?
#
loop_
_entity_poly.entity_id
_entity_poly.type
_entity_poly.pdbx_seq_one_letter_code
_entity_poly.pdbx_strand_id
1 'polypeptide(L)'
;MKKYIFISPLLLCLLSLYSCYDDSSTLATNNIGNITFTEKQSELYVGSMEELTLIPDIQIAEGTNTDALTYEWALTETPVTSSSSYNFEYEIISTDPQLNYIVERPVSTSPYTLLLTITDTVHDNLQYTKYWKIYVQSTFLDGLLISDTQNGTTSDLILINNQAFTVNYNKDEQIFRKILTSLNGQPFNGLMQTLVYEVMGYGSSIQTNQVWTILGDATLARFNCLDYTQNGQFEDQSLIIDKPNGLQVLSAFQSHSNFYINTSNNLYTLASSTVNRFSGPAGALSSYKVNNNVIAYSPNTGHVSNSLSGADQQHLTFYDKERASFITCNGSGQFMQVKSFDANNNFDPNKLPNQTAISAVVFEDMSQIVFLMKDDTNGTYSIYTFSRYIGEEGHYDGDNWIVTSPSQPASARNKYTIPSEGTALLDKAISIFFSNRNLLLYVTTTDGIYTINYGAGSTATVSTTAKYTPQSGEIITKAKMYQQGLYNYNCNLIVGDNPTVPQTEWNNKAIIVTTQSSEYEGKVHIIPITQVASGTLDPSKAKTYDGFGKILDVTTTGY
;
A
#
# COMPACT_ATOMS: atom_id res chain seq x y z
N MET A 1 48.67 -87.35 2.84
CA MET A 1 49.06 -86.19 3.68
C MET A 1 48.50 -84.86 3.04
N LYS A 2 47.24 -84.65 2.93
CA LYS A 2 46.66 -83.37 2.37
C LYS A 2 45.28 -82.98 3.00
N LYS A 3 44.95 -83.39 4.23
CA LYS A 3 43.67 -83.09 4.89
C LYS A 3 43.77 -82.28 6.17
N TYR A 4 44.93 -81.81 6.61
CA TYR A 4 45.07 -81.08 7.88
C TYR A 4 45.45 -79.62 7.74
N ILE A 5 45.59 -79.06 6.52
CA ILE A 5 46.02 -77.69 6.29
C ILE A 5 44.77 -76.70 6.27
N PHE A 6 43.54 -77.19 6.14
CA PHE A 6 42.35 -76.35 6.09
C PHE A 6 41.66 -76.10 7.43
N ILE A 7 41.97 -76.84 8.46
CA ILE A 7 41.35 -76.72 9.79
C ILE A 7 41.99 -75.63 10.61
N SER A 8 43.30 -75.38 10.43
CA SER A 8 44.05 -74.39 11.20
C SER A 8 43.64 -72.95 10.95
N PRO A 9 43.44 -72.45 9.71
CA PRO A 9 42.97 -71.08 9.51
C PRO A 9 41.47 -70.87 9.90
N LEU A 10 40.63 -71.90 9.82
CA LEU A 10 39.27 -71.82 10.25
C LEU A 10 39.11 -71.72 11.77
N LEU A 11 40.03 -72.41 12.53
CA LEU A 11 40.04 -72.31 13.98
C LEU A 11 40.61 -70.98 14.45
N LEU A 12 41.56 -70.37 13.72
CA LEU A 12 42.09 -69.03 14.02
C LEU A 12 41.05 -67.92 13.73
N CYS A 13 40.21 -68.04 12.70
CA CYS A 13 39.10 -67.14 12.42
C CYS A 13 38.00 -67.27 13.47
N LEU A 14 37.76 -68.48 14.00
CA LEU A 14 36.72 -68.65 15.06
C LEU A 14 37.23 -68.12 16.43
N LEU A 15 38.52 -68.10 16.69
CA LEU A 15 39.09 -67.52 17.91
C LEU A 15 39.14 -65.98 17.84
N SER A 16 39.21 -65.39 16.66
CA SER A 16 39.10 -63.92 16.47
C SER A 16 37.70 -63.38 16.62
N LEU A 17 36.69 -64.23 16.52
CA LEU A 17 35.26 -63.82 16.74
C LEU A 17 34.88 -63.86 18.22
N TYR A 18 35.66 -64.47 19.09
CA TYR A 18 35.40 -64.45 20.53
C TYR A 18 36.16 -63.34 21.27
N SER A 19 37.04 -62.59 20.59
CA SER A 19 37.76 -61.47 21.20
C SER A 19 37.02 -60.13 21.25
N CYS A 20 35.79 -60.09 20.78
CA CYS A 20 34.98 -58.90 20.83
C CYS A 20 33.78 -59.00 21.78
N TYR A 21 33.82 -59.89 22.77
CA TYR A 21 32.70 -60.04 23.68
C TYR A 21 33.11 -60.03 25.13
N ASP A 22 33.78 -58.98 25.52
CA ASP A 22 33.83 -58.52 26.91
C ASP A 22 34.36 -57.08 26.95
N ASP A 23 33.67 -56.17 26.26
CA ASP A 23 33.73 -54.79 26.69
C ASP A 23 32.76 -54.61 27.85
N SER A 24 33.17 -55.10 29.00
CA SER A 24 32.61 -54.69 30.29
C SER A 24 33.21 -53.34 30.71
N SER A 25 33.36 -52.42 29.77
CA SER A 25 33.43 -51.02 30.11
C SER A 25 32.05 -50.62 30.64
N THR A 26 31.85 -50.87 31.91
CA THR A 26 30.95 -50.07 32.73
C THR A 26 31.55 -48.65 32.78
N LEU A 27 31.71 -48.03 31.63
CA LEU A 27 31.65 -46.60 31.58
C LEU A 27 30.23 -46.33 32.10
N ALA A 28 30.15 -45.89 33.37
CA ALA A 28 29.00 -45.16 33.80
C ALA A 28 28.72 -44.18 32.67
N THR A 29 27.68 -44.45 31.89
CA THR A 29 27.18 -43.47 30.97
C THR A 29 26.79 -42.32 31.87
N ASN A 30 27.72 -41.40 32.08
CA ASN A 30 27.36 -40.11 32.63
C ASN A 30 26.21 -39.66 31.75
N ASN A 31 25.04 -39.50 32.35
CA ASN A 31 23.90 -38.97 31.65
C ASN A 31 24.37 -37.66 31.05
N ILE A 32 24.74 -37.69 29.78
CA ILE A 32 25.04 -36.47 29.03
C ILE A 32 23.74 -35.73 29.05
N GLY A 33 23.70 -34.64 29.81
CA GLY A 33 22.50 -33.83 29.91
C GLY A 33 22.01 -33.49 28.51
N ASN A 34 20.89 -34.06 28.11
CA ASN A 34 20.35 -33.79 26.81
C ASN A 34 19.50 -32.53 26.91
N ILE A 35 19.85 -31.51 26.15
CA ILE A 35 19.01 -30.36 25.89
C ILE A 35 18.30 -30.60 24.57
N THR A 36 16.97 -30.53 24.58
CA THR A 36 16.15 -30.73 23.40
C THR A 36 15.29 -29.47 23.16
N PHE A 37 15.34 -28.95 21.94
CA PHE A 37 14.45 -27.87 21.52
C PHE A 37 13.08 -28.46 21.14
N THR A 38 12.02 -28.05 21.81
CA THR A 38 10.65 -28.53 21.58
C THR A 38 9.86 -27.60 20.67
N GLU A 39 10.37 -26.42 20.45
CA GLU A 39 9.74 -25.40 19.61
C GLU A 39 9.58 -25.85 18.15
N LYS A 40 8.35 -25.74 17.65
CA LYS A 40 8.00 -26.09 16.26
C LYS A 40 8.15 -24.91 15.30
N GLN A 41 8.07 -23.69 15.81
CA GLN A 41 8.22 -22.51 14.99
C GLN A 41 9.67 -22.32 14.56
N SER A 42 9.88 -22.19 13.27
CA SER A 42 11.20 -21.96 12.67
C SER A 42 11.29 -20.67 11.88
N GLU A 43 10.20 -19.93 11.79
CA GLU A 43 10.11 -18.66 11.06
C GLU A 43 9.51 -17.60 11.98
N LEU A 44 10.18 -16.44 12.06
CA LEU A 44 9.81 -15.29 12.87
C LEU A 44 9.69 -14.07 11.95
N TYR A 45 8.69 -13.23 12.22
CA TYR A 45 8.46 -11.98 11.51
C TYR A 45 8.56 -10.85 12.51
N VAL A 46 9.40 -9.87 12.23
CA VAL A 46 9.66 -8.74 13.11
C VAL A 46 9.85 -7.47 12.28
N GLY A 47 9.38 -6.34 12.77
CA GLY A 47 9.61 -5.05 12.12
C GLY A 47 11.04 -4.56 12.30
N SER A 48 11.59 -3.86 11.29
CA SER A 48 12.82 -3.11 11.45
C SER A 48 12.65 -2.11 12.59
N MET A 49 13.65 -2.00 13.49
CA MET A 49 13.61 -1.19 14.71
C MET A 49 12.58 -1.64 15.76
N GLU A 50 11.96 -2.81 15.61
CA GLU A 50 11.14 -3.44 16.65
C GLU A 50 11.99 -4.36 17.53
N GLU A 51 11.53 -4.58 18.78
CA GLU A 51 12.15 -5.52 19.70
C GLU A 51 11.70 -6.96 19.39
N LEU A 52 12.67 -7.82 19.14
CA LEU A 52 12.48 -9.27 19.06
C LEU A 52 12.73 -9.89 20.42
N THR A 53 11.68 -10.37 21.08
CA THR A 53 11.77 -11.15 22.31
C THR A 53 11.57 -12.62 21.99
N LEU A 54 12.51 -13.47 22.35
CA LEU A 54 12.43 -14.92 22.14
C LEU A 54 12.92 -15.67 23.38
N ILE A 55 12.05 -16.48 23.95
CA ILE A 55 12.38 -17.44 25.01
C ILE A 55 12.43 -18.81 24.34
N PRO A 56 13.60 -19.47 24.27
CA PRO A 56 13.68 -20.78 23.62
C PRO A 56 12.92 -21.83 24.42
N ASP A 57 12.06 -22.60 23.75
CA ASP A 57 11.36 -23.73 24.37
C ASP A 57 12.31 -24.94 24.41
N ILE A 58 12.93 -25.15 25.57
CA ILE A 58 13.92 -26.21 25.79
C ILE A 58 13.48 -27.17 26.90
N GLN A 59 13.68 -28.45 26.64
CA GLN A 59 13.60 -29.49 27.68
C GLN A 59 15.04 -29.85 28.10
N ILE A 60 15.28 -29.77 29.40
CA ILE A 60 16.57 -30.09 30.01
C ILE A 60 16.40 -31.41 30.76
N ALA A 61 17.26 -32.40 30.49
CA ALA A 61 17.21 -33.67 31.15
C ALA A 61 17.45 -33.52 32.67
N GLU A 62 16.79 -34.36 33.46
CA GLU A 62 16.95 -34.38 34.91
C GLU A 62 18.41 -34.61 35.29
N GLY A 63 18.92 -33.78 36.20
CA GLY A 63 20.32 -33.84 36.66
C GLY A 63 21.30 -32.95 35.90
N THR A 64 20.87 -32.23 34.87
CA THR A 64 21.71 -31.24 34.19
C THR A 64 21.91 -30.01 35.08
N ASN A 65 23.15 -29.56 35.26
CA ASN A 65 23.45 -28.34 35.99
C ASN A 65 23.14 -27.11 35.13
N THR A 66 22.01 -26.47 35.35
CA THR A 66 21.57 -25.30 34.59
C THR A 66 22.49 -24.09 34.76
N ASP A 67 23.20 -23.97 35.90
CA ASP A 67 24.14 -22.88 36.16
C ASP A 67 25.45 -23.01 35.33
N ALA A 68 25.67 -24.17 34.74
CA ALA A 68 26.82 -24.44 33.87
C ALA A 68 26.51 -24.28 32.37
N LEU A 69 25.27 -23.85 32.03
CA LEU A 69 24.88 -23.58 30.67
C LEU A 69 25.23 -22.15 30.30
N THR A 70 25.86 -21.96 29.15
CA THR A 70 26.07 -20.64 28.56
C THR A 70 25.28 -20.53 27.26
N TYR A 71 24.80 -19.33 26.96
CA TYR A 71 23.97 -19.04 25.80
C TYR A 71 24.72 -18.09 24.88
N GLU A 72 24.54 -18.26 23.58
CA GLU A 72 25.05 -17.36 22.57
C GLU A 72 24.01 -17.25 21.46
N TRP A 73 23.48 -16.06 21.29
CA TRP A 73 22.59 -15.71 20.19
C TRP A 73 23.40 -14.99 19.12
N ALA A 74 23.35 -15.50 17.90
CA ALA A 74 24.07 -14.93 16.77
C ALA A 74 23.13 -14.71 15.58
N LEU A 75 23.43 -13.69 14.79
CA LEU A 75 22.67 -13.32 13.60
C LEU A 75 23.59 -13.32 12.39
N THR A 76 23.11 -13.86 11.27
CA THR A 76 23.81 -13.83 9.97
C THR A 76 22.85 -13.55 8.83
N GLU A 77 23.36 -12.88 7.79
CA GLU A 77 22.64 -12.66 6.53
C GLU A 77 22.64 -13.90 5.63
N THR A 78 23.52 -14.87 5.92
CA THR A 78 23.62 -16.09 5.10
C THR A 78 22.49 -17.04 5.45
N PRO A 79 21.66 -17.46 4.48
CA PRO A 79 20.67 -18.50 4.71
C PRO A 79 21.36 -19.82 5.07
N VAL A 80 21.12 -20.32 6.28
CA VAL A 80 21.64 -21.62 6.70
C VAL A 80 20.73 -22.70 6.16
N THR A 81 21.25 -23.53 5.26
CA THR A 81 20.61 -24.74 4.78
C THR A 81 21.26 -25.95 5.47
N SER A 82 20.53 -27.05 5.58
CA SER A 82 20.99 -28.28 6.23
C SER A 82 22.27 -28.88 5.63
N SER A 83 22.72 -28.37 4.50
CA SER A 83 23.93 -28.79 3.77
C SER A 83 25.05 -27.75 3.79
N SER A 84 24.86 -26.61 4.48
CA SER A 84 25.89 -25.57 4.53
C SER A 84 27.04 -26.01 5.47
N SER A 85 28.25 -26.01 4.98
CA SER A 85 29.46 -26.12 5.82
C SER A 85 29.54 -24.86 6.70
N TYR A 86 29.81 -25.06 7.98
CA TYR A 86 29.73 -24.10 9.09
C TYR A 86 30.72 -22.90 9.06
N ASN A 87 31.13 -22.41 7.90
CA ASN A 87 32.01 -21.25 7.77
C ASN A 87 31.22 -20.06 7.23
N PHE A 88 30.32 -19.50 8.03
CA PHE A 88 29.67 -18.22 7.73
C PHE A 88 30.00 -17.22 8.83
N GLU A 89 30.16 -15.99 8.45
CA GLU A 89 30.31 -14.88 9.39
C GLU A 89 28.99 -14.63 10.10
N TYR A 90 29.01 -14.55 11.42
CA TYR A 90 27.88 -14.21 12.25
C TYR A 90 28.26 -13.19 13.30
N GLU A 91 27.28 -12.40 13.72
CA GLU A 91 27.42 -11.41 14.78
C GLU A 91 26.74 -11.91 16.03
N ILE A 92 27.44 -11.92 17.17
CA ILE A 92 26.87 -12.25 18.47
C ILE A 92 26.04 -11.04 18.93
N ILE A 93 24.74 -11.24 19.16
CA ILE A 93 23.79 -10.19 19.53
C ILE A 93 23.34 -10.26 21.00
N SER A 94 23.47 -11.42 21.65
CA SER A 94 23.20 -11.60 23.09
C SER A 94 23.85 -12.86 23.62
N THR A 95 24.11 -12.88 24.96
CA THR A 95 24.53 -14.07 25.72
C THR A 95 23.53 -14.42 26.83
N ASP A 96 22.38 -13.80 26.87
CA ASP A 96 21.35 -14.05 27.85
C ASP A 96 20.54 -15.31 27.51
N PRO A 97 19.95 -16.01 28.50
CA PRO A 97 19.08 -17.15 28.23
C PRO A 97 17.84 -16.81 27.39
N GLN A 98 17.35 -15.57 27.49
CA GLN A 98 16.27 -15.00 26.70
C GLN A 98 16.86 -13.94 25.78
N LEU A 99 16.49 -13.98 24.50
CA LEU A 99 16.81 -12.91 23.58
C LEU A 99 15.86 -11.73 23.76
N ASN A 100 16.44 -10.54 23.96
CA ASN A 100 15.78 -9.24 23.80
C ASN A 100 16.67 -8.40 22.91
N TYR A 101 16.26 -8.22 21.66
CA TYR A 101 17.10 -7.59 20.63
C TYR A 101 16.28 -6.62 19.78
N ILE A 102 16.72 -5.36 19.71
CA ILE A 102 16.17 -4.40 18.76
C ILE A 102 16.75 -4.72 17.39
N VAL A 103 15.89 -5.05 16.44
CA VAL A 103 16.29 -5.49 15.10
C VAL A 103 16.70 -4.30 14.25
N GLU A 104 17.93 -3.85 14.39
CA GLU A 104 18.54 -2.77 13.59
C GLU A 104 19.02 -3.28 12.22
N ARG A 105 18.29 -4.22 11.62
CA ARG A 105 18.61 -4.79 10.31
C ARG A 105 17.72 -4.19 9.23
N PRO A 106 18.28 -3.96 8.02
CA PRO A 106 17.48 -3.52 6.89
C PRO A 106 16.43 -4.56 6.51
N VAL A 107 15.33 -4.08 5.99
CA VAL A 107 14.29 -4.92 5.41
C VAL A 107 14.88 -5.73 4.26
N SER A 108 14.61 -7.03 4.23
CA SER A 108 15.13 -7.91 3.20
C SER A 108 14.07 -8.92 2.77
N THR A 109 14.04 -9.22 1.46
CA THR A 109 13.21 -10.29 0.90
C THR A 109 13.76 -11.69 1.25
N SER A 110 15.05 -11.78 1.61
CA SER A 110 15.68 -13.00 2.10
C SER A 110 15.72 -12.97 3.63
N PRO A 111 15.39 -14.08 4.32
CA PRO A 111 15.43 -14.10 5.77
C PRO A 111 16.88 -14.07 6.28
N TYR A 112 17.08 -13.39 7.40
CA TYR A 112 18.25 -13.55 8.24
C TYR A 112 18.16 -14.89 8.97
N THR A 113 19.31 -15.48 9.32
CA THR A 113 19.36 -16.65 10.18
C THR A 113 19.73 -16.23 11.60
N LEU A 114 18.85 -16.51 12.56
CA LEU A 114 19.13 -16.41 13.99
C LEU A 114 19.59 -17.79 14.48
N LEU A 115 20.72 -17.84 15.15
CA LEU A 115 21.31 -19.04 15.74
C LEU A 115 21.34 -18.88 17.25
N LEU A 116 20.84 -19.88 17.98
CA LEU A 116 21.09 -20.06 19.40
C LEU A 116 22.05 -21.23 19.57
N THR A 117 23.16 -21.02 20.27
CA THR A 117 24.08 -22.06 20.76
C THR A 117 24.01 -22.11 22.28
N ILE A 118 23.65 -23.26 22.82
CA ILE A 118 23.70 -23.52 24.26
C ILE A 118 24.90 -24.46 24.51
N THR A 119 25.84 -24.05 25.33
CA THR A 119 27.03 -24.84 25.66
C THR A 119 26.94 -25.34 27.10
N ASP A 120 27.04 -26.64 27.27
CA ASP A 120 27.18 -27.29 28.58
C ASP A 120 28.67 -27.35 28.93
N THR A 121 29.09 -26.48 29.84
CA THR A 121 30.52 -26.34 30.20
C THR A 121 31.04 -27.45 31.12
N VAL A 122 30.18 -28.26 31.72
CA VAL A 122 30.55 -29.39 32.55
C VAL A 122 30.78 -30.67 31.73
N HIS A 123 30.12 -30.78 30.58
CA HIS A 123 30.23 -31.96 29.71
C HIS A 123 31.02 -31.63 28.44
N ASP A 124 32.31 -31.41 28.59
CA ASP A 124 33.29 -31.17 27.50
C ASP A 124 32.88 -30.08 26.52
N ASN A 125 32.16 -29.05 26.99
CA ASN A 125 31.59 -27.97 26.17
C ASN A 125 30.68 -28.49 25.05
N LEU A 126 29.85 -29.46 25.36
CA LEU A 126 28.86 -29.97 24.42
C LEU A 126 27.87 -28.86 23.99
N GLN A 127 27.74 -28.71 22.70
CA GLN A 127 26.90 -27.63 22.13
C GLN A 127 25.59 -28.16 21.55
N TYR A 128 24.53 -27.44 21.80
CA TYR A 128 23.18 -27.64 21.26
C TYR A 128 22.79 -26.40 20.47
N THR A 129 22.37 -26.57 19.22
CA THR A 129 22.10 -25.45 18.32
C THR A 129 20.67 -25.48 17.77
N LYS A 130 20.09 -24.31 17.62
CA LYS A 130 18.79 -24.11 16.99
C LYS A 130 18.83 -22.89 16.07
N TYR A 131 18.13 -23.00 14.94
CA TYR A 131 18.05 -21.96 13.92
C TYR A 131 16.60 -21.50 13.74
N TRP A 132 16.44 -20.18 13.54
CA TRP A 132 15.21 -19.57 13.08
C TRP A 132 15.51 -18.70 11.86
N LYS A 133 14.56 -18.64 10.94
CA LYS A 133 14.55 -17.65 9.87
C LYS A 133 13.86 -16.40 10.38
N ILE A 134 14.51 -15.26 10.32
CA ILE A 134 13.94 -13.97 10.69
C ILE A 134 13.64 -13.19 9.41
N TYR A 135 12.37 -12.90 9.19
CA TYR A 135 11.92 -12.01 8.14
C TYR A 135 11.77 -10.60 8.72
N VAL A 136 12.71 -9.72 8.37
CA VAL A 136 12.65 -8.33 8.79
C VAL A 136 11.74 -7.59 7.84
N GLN A 137 10.61 -7.15 8.36
CA GLN A 137 9.60 -6.39 7.63
C GLN A 137 9.74 -4.90 7.92
N SER A 138 9.28 -4.05 7.01
CA SER A 138 9.18 -2.64 7.31
C SER A 138 7.99 -2.39 8.25
N THR A 139 8.21 -1.61 9.28
CA THR A 139 7.14 -1.08 10.14
C THR A 139 6.37 0.06 9.48
N PHE A 140 6.89 0.59 8.38
CA PHE A 140 6.39 1.81 7.73
C PHE A 140 5.57 1.55 6.46
N LEU A 141 5.26 0.28 6.12
CA LEU A 141 4.59 -0.01 4.84
C LEU A 141 3.10 0.32 4.84
N ASP A 142 2.38 -0.07 5.90
CA ASP A 142 0.93 0.00 5.96
C ASP A 142 0.44 1.03 6.95
N GLY A 143 -0.58 1.80 6.58
CA GLY A 143 -1.26 2.66 7.53
C GLY A 143 -1.78 3.97 6.93
N LEU A 144 -2.08 4.89 7.83
CA LEU A 144 -2.48 6.25 7.48
C LEU A 144 -1.26 7.15 7.52
N LEU A 145 -0.81 7.62 6.36
CA LEU A 145 0.34 8.49 6.21
C LEU A 145 -0.10 9.95 6.13
N ILE A 146 0.48 10.78 6.95
CA ILE A 146 0.15 12.19 7.11
C ILE A 146 1.41 13.02 6.86
N SER A 147 1.29 14.10 6.09
CA SER A 147 2.30 15.15 6.04
C SER A 147 1.85 16.36 6.82
N ASP A 148 2.72 16.89 7.65
CA ASP A 148 2.46 18.11 8.41
C ASP A 148 3.64 19.08 8.37
N THR A 149 3.39 20.31 8.80
CA THR A 149 4.42 21.33 8.99
C THR A 149 4.23 22.04 10.33
N GLN A 150 5.34 22.27 11.04
CA GLN A 150 5.36 22.99 12.31
C GLN A 150 5.77 24.47 12.14
N ASN A 151 6.21 24.87 10.95
CA ASN A 151 6.82 26.19 10.72
C ASN A 151 6.47 26.81 9.35
N GLY A 152 5.69 26.11 8.50
CA GLY A 152 5.31 26.59 7.19
C GLY A 152 6.42 26.56 6.12
N THR A 153 7.58 25.97 6.40
CA THR A 153 8.73 25.90 5.47
C THR A 153 9.25 24.49 5.27
N THR A 154 9.24 23.69 6.32
CA THR A 154 9.64 22.28 6.28
C THR A 154 8.44 21.39 6.59
N SER A 155 8.50 20.15 6.17
CA SER A 155 7.46 19.15 6.47
C SER A 155 8.07 17.85 6.95
N ASP A 156 7.26 17.08 7.68
CA ASP A 156 7.61 15.75 8.12
C ASP A 156 6.48 14.77 7.84
N LEU A 157 6.76 13.49 8.02
CA LEU A 157 5.79 12.42 7.84
C LEU A 157 5.43 11.77 9.18
N ILE A 158 4.18 11.41 9.31
CA ILE A 158 3.64 10.66 10.43
C ILE A 158 2.90 9.45 9.85
N LEU A 159 3.14 8.25 10.40
CA LEU A 159 2.42 7.04 10.04
C LEU A 159 1.63 6.53 11.24
N ILE A 160 0.38 6.18 11.02
CA ILE A 160 -0.50 5.59 12.04
C ILE A 160 -0.92 4.20 11.59
N ASN A 161 -0.58 3.19 12.37
CA ASN A 161 -1.00 1.81 12.19
C ASN A 161 -2.12 1.48 13.17
N ASN A 162 -3.22 0.93 12.67
CA ASN A 162 -4.38 0.58 13.48
C ASN A 162 -5.19 -0.53 12.79
N GLN A 163 -5.83 -1.39 13.57
CA GLN A 163 -6.66 -2.50 13.06
C GLN A 163 -7.78 -2.05 12.09
N ALA A 164 -8.29 -0.81 12.24
CA ALA A 164 -9.36 -0.31 11.39
C ALA A 164 -8.91 0.06 9.97
N PHE A 165 -7.62 0.35 9.75
CA PHE A 165 -7.10 0.82 8.47
C PHE A 165 -5.72 0.26 8.05
N THR A 166 -5.18 -0.69 8.82
CA THR A 166 -4.02 -1.49 8.42
C THR A 166 -4.47 -2.94 8.27
N VAL A 167 -4.30 -3.49 7.08
CA VAL A 167 -4.77 -4.86 6.77
C VAL A 167 -4.01 -5.88 7.61
N ASN A 168 -4.74 -6.84 8.19
CA ASN A 168 -4.20 -7.90 9.05
C ASN A 168 -3.39 -7.42 10.27
N TYR A 169 -3.55 -6.16 10.67
CA TYR A 169 -2.88 -5.60 11.83
C TYR A 169 -3.52 -6.12 13.13
N ASN A 170 -2.73 -6.81 13.94
CA ASN A 170 -3.19 -7.44 15.19
C ASN A 170 -2.47 -6.91 16.44
N LYS A 171 -1.66 -5.87 16.28
CA LYS A 171 -0.95 -5.19 17.36
C LYS A 171 -1.76 -4.01 17.91
N ASP A 172 -1.30 -3.43 19.00
CA ASP A 172 -1.79 -2.17 19.52
C ASP A 172 -1.51 -1.03 18.53
N GLU A 173 -2.33 0.01 18.58
CA GLU A 173 -2.16 1.20 17.74
C GLU A 173 -0.77 1.80 17.91
N GLN A 174 -0.09 2.07 16.81
CA GLN A 174 1.24 2.70 16.77
C GLN A 174 1.19 4.00 15.97
N ILE A 175 1.85 5.03 16.49
CA ILE A 175 1.96 6.34 15.84
C ILE A 175 3.45 6.70 15.73
N PHE A 176 3.97 6.60 14.53
CA PHE A 176 5.34 7.01 14.20
C PHE A 176 5.33 8.47 13.80
N ARG A 177 5.93 9.32 14.61
CA ARG A 177 5.99 10.78 14.38
C ARG A 177 7.37 11.21 13.89
N LYS A 178 7.41 12.26 13.08
CA LYS A 178 8.65 12.85 12.56
C LYS A 178 9.57 11.82 11.90
N ILE A 179 8.98 11.01 11.02
CA ILE A 179 9.68 9.90 10.37
C ILE A 179 10.93 10.37 9.62
N LEU A 180 10.81 11.47 8.84
CA LEU A 180 11.95 11.99 8.09
C LEU A 180 13.03 12.55 9.01
N THR A 181 12.65 13.30 10.05
CA THR A 181 13.59 13.77 11.06
C THR A 181 14.30 12.62 11.76
N SER A 182 13.58 11.57 12.14
CA SER A 182 14.15 10.42 12.87
C SER A 182 15.09 9.59 11.99
N LEU A 183 14.72 9.34 10.73
CA LEU A 183 15.50 8.49 9.83
C LEU A 183 16.62 9.25 9.09
N ASN A 184 16.39 10.51 8.75
CA ASN A 184 17.33 11.30 7.93
C ASN A 184 18.00 12.43 8.73
N GLY A 185 17.74 12.56 10.04
CA GLY A 185 18.33 13.55 10.94
C GLY A 185 17.72 14.95 10.84
N GLN A 186 16.83 15.21 9.87
CA GLN A 186 16.18 16.52 9.67
C GLN A 186 14.84 16.36 8.92
N PRO A 187 13.88 17.29 9.11
CA PRO A 187 12.66 17.32 8.34
C PRO A 187 12.97 17.64 6.87
N PHE A 188 12.03 17.31 5.99
CA PHE A 188 12.16 17.64 4.58
C PHE A 188 12.07 19.15 4.34
N ASN A 189 13.00 19.70 3.55
CA ASN A 189 13.00 21.11 3.17
C ASN A 189 12.00 21.36 2.04
N GLY A 190 10.81 21.82 2.38
CA GLY A 190 9.68 22.06 1.48
C GLY A 190 8.36 21.56 2.09
N LEU A 191 7.25 21.92 1.47
CA LEU A 191 5.91 21.58 1.94
C LEU A 191 5.34 20.45 1.06
N MET A 192 5.12 19.28 1.63
CA MET A 192 4.52 18.11 0.97
C MET A 192 3.00 18.26 0.89
N GLN A 193 2.52 19.02 -0.12
CA GLN A 193 1.12 19.41 -0.28
C GLN A 193 0.19 18.27 -0.71
N THR A 194 0.75 17.24 -1.35
CA THR A 194 -0.02 16.07 -1.79
C THR A 194 0.83 14.82 -1.63
N LEU A 195 0.26 13.81 -1.01
CA LEU A 195 0.88 12.49 -0.87
C LEU A 195 0.18 11.49 -1.78
N VAL A 196 0.95 10.73 -2.55
CA VAL A 196 0.45 9.64 -3.39
C VAL A 196 1.30 8.40 -3.16
N TYR A 197 0.66 7.33 -2.78
CA TYR A 197 1.31 6.04 -2.61
C TYR A 197 1.30 5.27 -3.93
N GLU A 198 2.48 4.76 -4.32
CA GLU A 198 2.65 3.92 -5.50
C GLU A 198 3.02 2.50 -5.08
N VAL A 199 2.23 1.55 -5.55
CA VAL A 199 2.54 0.12 -5.47
C VAL A 199 3.33 -0.28 -6.71
N MET A 200 4.51 -0.83 -6.50
CA MET A 200 5.33 -1.34 -7.58
C MET A 200 4.72 -2.61 -8.17
N GLY A 201 4.51 -2.61 -9.49
CA GLY A 201 3.91 -3.72 -10.21
C GLY A 201 4.83 -4.95 -10.31
N TYR A 202 4.22 -6.09 -10.59
CA TYR A 202 4.92 -7.35 -10.87
C TYR A 202 5.92 -7.18 -12.02
N GLY A 203 7.15 -7.65 -11.82
CA GLY A 203 8.23 -7.54 -12.83
C GLY A 203 8.92 -6.18 -12.88
N SER A 204 8.61 -5.26 -11.95
CA SER A 204 9.37 -4.02 -11.79
C SER A 204 10.81 -4.32 -11.38
N SER A 205 11.78 -3.58 -11.95
CA SER A 205 13.17 -3.59 -11.48
C SER A 205 13.32 -2.91 -10.11
N ILE A 206 12.30 -2.16 -9.67
CA ILE A 206 12.22 -1.53 -8.35
C ILE A 206 11.36 -2.45 -7.48
N GLN A 207 11.94 -2.94 -6.41
CA GLN A 207 11.29 -3.91 -5.53
C GLN A 207 10.58 -3.27 -4.33
N THR A 208 10.54 -1.93 -4.28
CA THR A 208 10.00 -1.22 -3.13
C THR A 208 8.90 -0.24 -3.54
N ASN A 209 7.82 -0.23 -2.78
CA ASN A 209 6.76 0.76 -2.93
C ASN A 209 7.29 2.17 -2.64
N GLN A 210 6.65 3.18 -3.21
CA GLN A 210 7.11 4.56 -3.15
C GLN A 210 6.02 5.49 -2.62
N VAL A 211 6.42 6.52 -1.90
CA VAL A 211 5.59 7.68 -1.63
C VAL A 211 6.07 8.84 -2.49
N TRP A 212 5.20 9.34 -3.32
CA TRP A 212 5.40 10.54 -4.11
C TRP A 212 4.73 11.72 -3.44
N THR A 213 5.37 12.86 -3.51
CA THR A 213 4.78 14.09 -3.01
C THR A 213 4.91 15.22 -4.03
N ILE A 214 3.83 15.97 -4.19
CA ILE A 214 3.85 17.24 -4.91
C ILE A 214 4.10 18.33 -3.87
N LEU A 215 5.10 19.14 -4.12
CA LEU A 215 5.53 20.19 -3.21
C LEU A 215 4.76 21.49 -3.44
N GLY A 216 4.87 22.42 -2.49
CA GLY A 216 4.21 23.72 -2.56
C GLY A 216 4.61 24.59 -3.75
N ASP A 217 5.75 24.34 -4.36
CA ASP A 217 6.25 24.98 -5.58
C ASP A 217 5.89 24.22 -6.87
N ALA A 218 5.01 23.21 -6.77
CA ALA A 218 4.61 22.33 -7.87
C ALA A 218 5.73 21.46 -8.45
N THR A 219 6.78 21.22 -7.67
CA THR A 219 7.81 20.22 -7.98
C THR A 219 7.46 18.86 -7.37
N LEU A 220 8.28 17.86 -7.58
CA LEU A 220 8.02 16.47 -7.22
C LEU A 220 9.18 15.90 -6.41
N ALA A 221 8.88 15.18 -5.34
CA ALA A 221 9.85 14.35 -4.63
C ALA A 221 9.31 12.93 -4.47
N ARG A 222 10.21 11.98 -4.27
CA ARG A 222 9.88 10.57 -4.11
C ARG A 222 10.69 9.96 -2.97
N PHE A 223 10.03 9.13 -2.17
CA PHE A 223 10.61 8.44 -1.03
C PHE A 223 10.36 6.94 -1.13
N ASN A 224 11.35 6.17 -0.74
CA ASN A 224 11.21 4.73 -0.57
C ASN A 224 10.36 4.45 0.69
N CYS A 225 9.35 3.59 0.59
CA CYS A 225 8.49 3.24 1.74
C CYS A 225 9.18 2.38 2.80
N LEU A 226 10.32 1.75 2.51
CA LEU A 226 11.00 0.91 3.50
C LEU A 226 11.68 1.72 4.59
N ASP A 227 12.30 2.83 4.21
CA ASP A 227 13.18 3.62 5.07
C ASP A 227 12.97 5.14 4.92
N TYR A 228 12.02 5.55 4.11
CA TYR A 228 11.72 6.95 3.78
C TYR A 228 12.94 7.76 3.32
N THR A 229 13.94 7.10 2.74
CA THR A 229 15.02 7.81 2.05
C THR A 229 14.49 8.44 0.76
N GLN A 230 14.91 9.67 0.50
CA GLN A 230 14.59 10.34 -0.76
C GLN A 230 15.38 9.69 -1.90
N ASN A 231 14.69 9.14 -2.88
CA ASN A 231 15.30 8.39 -3.99
C ASN A 231 15.02 9.01 -5.37
N GLY A 232 14.76 10.30 -5.42
CA GLY A 232 14.60 11.05 -6.67
C GLY A 232 14.41 12.53 -6.43
N GLN A 233 14.96 13.32 -7.34
CA GLN A 233 14.88 14.78 -7.34
C GLN A 233 14.29 15.28 -8.64
N PHE A 234 13.48 16.33 -8.56
CA PHE A 234 12.82 16.90 -9.71
C PHE A 234 13.79 17.62 -10.66
N GLU A 235 14.87 18.20 -10.12
CA GLU A 235 15.77 19.09 -10.82
C GLU A 235 16.83 18.37 -11.67
N ASP A 236 17.21 17.15 -11.32
CA ASP A 236 18.36 16.43 -11.91
C ASP A 236 17.97 15.35 -12.93
N GLN A 237 16.76 15.40 -13.48
CA GLN A 237 16.22 14.37 -14.38
C GLN A 237 16.10 12.96 -13.77
N SER A 238 16.32 12.82 -12.46
CA SER A 238 16.16 11.50 -11.82
C SER A 238 14.72 11.02 -11.81
N LEU A 239 13.75 11.93 -11.94
CA LEU A 239 12.32 11.62 -11.98
C LEU A 239 11.72 11.75 -13.37
N ILE A 240 12.13 12.75 -14.16
CA ILE A 240 11.58 13.02 -15.50
C ILE A 240 12.74 13.21 -16.49
N ILE A 241 12.79 12.37 -17.52
CA ILE A 241 13.77 12.45 -18.60
C ILE A 241 13.40 13.63 -19.50
N ASP A 242 14.40 14.41 -19.91
CA ASP A 242 14.22 15.58 -20.79
C ASP A 242 13.12 16.53 -20.29
N LYS A 243 13.11 16.79 -18.97
CA LYS A 243 12.12 17.64 -18.31
C LYS A 243 12.12 19.04 -18.96
N PRO A 244 10.96 19.51 -19.46
CA PRO A 244 10.85 20.88 -19.95
C PRO A 244 11.10 21.92 -18.86
N ASN A 245 11.73 23.02 -19.22
CA ASN A 245 11.91 24.14 -18.29
C ASN A 245 10.55 24.68 -17.82
N GLY A 246 10.43 24.96 -16.51
CA GLY A 246 9.21 25.50 -15.92
C GLY A 246 8.04 24.50 -15.85
N LEU A 247 8.31 23.20 -16.03
CA LEU A 247 7.28 22.18 -15.86
C LEU A 247 6.77 22.18 -14.41
N GLN A 248 5.47 22.23 -14.23
CA GLN A 248 4.78 22.14 -12.95
C GLN A 248 4.01 20.82 -12.87
N VAL A 249 4.10 20.12 -11.76
CA VAL A 249 3.30 18.93 -11.45
C VAL A 249 2.03 19.36 -10.73
N LEU A 250 0.89 19.05 -11.29
CA LEU A 250 -0.41 19.52 -10.83
C LEU A 250 -1.19 18.46 -10.06
N SER A 251 -1.05 17.19 -10.45
CA SER A 251 -1.60 16.03 -9.73
C SER A 251 -0.81 14.78 -10.06
N ALA A 252 -0.92 13.78 -9.19
CA ALA A 252 -0.33 12.46 -9.38
C ALA A 252 -1.33 11.40 -8.91
N PHE A 253 -1.32 10.23 -9.54
CA PHE A 253 -2.20 9.11 -9.20
C PHE A 253 -1.70 7.81 -9.82
N GLN A 254 -2.08 6.70 -9.21
CA GLN A 254 -1.88 5.37 -9.79
C GLN A 254 -3.21 4.84 -10.33
N SER A 255 -3.19 4.33 -11.55
CA SER A 255 -4.28 3.57 -12.13
C SER A 255 -3.76 2.24 -12.64
N HIS A 256 -4.25 1.15 -12.06
CA HIS A 256 -3.75 -0.19 -12.32
C HIS A 256 -2.21 -0.27 -12.11
N SER A 257 -1.47 -0.77 -13.09
CA SER A 257 -0.01 -0.92 -13.04
C SER A 257 0.78 0.33 -13.43
N ASN A 258 0.12 1.43 -13.77
CA ASN A 258 0.77 2.64 -14.22
C ASN A 258 0.61 3.78 -13.21
N PHE A 259 1.70 4.48 -12.96
CA PHE A 259 1.71 5.71 -12.21
C PHE A 259 1.73 6.91 -13.17
N TYR A 260 0.91 7.91 -12.91
CA TYR A 260 0.73 9.07 -13.74
C TYR A 260 1.00 10.35 -12.99
N ILE A 261 1.59 11.32 -13.69
CA ILE A 261 1.59 12.71 -13.24
C ILE A 261 0.93 13.59 -14.30
N ASN A 262 -0.01 14.42 -13.89
CA ASN A 262 -0.53 15.49 -14.71
C ASN A 262 0.27 16.75 -14.47
N THR A 263 0.70 17.39 -15.55
CA THR A 263 1.59 18.55 -15.51
C THR A 263 0.95 19.74 -16.20
N SER A 264 1.59 20.90 -16.10
CA SER A 264 1.18 22.10 -16.84
C SER A 264 1.15 21.91 -18.36
N ASN A 265 1.87 20.92 -18.87
CA ASN A 265 1.96 20.66 -20.30
C ASN A 265 1.13 19.46 -20.74
N ASN A 266 1.32 18.30 -20.10
CA ASN A 266 0.74 17.04 -20.52
C ASN A 266 0.65 16.04 -19.37
N LEU A 267 -0.01 14.90 -19.62
CA LEU A 267 0.02 13.73 -18.76
C LEU A 267 1.23 12.85 -19.09
N TYR A 268 2.02 12.51 -18.07
CA TYR A 268 3.15 11.60 -18.17
C TYR A 268 2.81 10.29 -17.49
N THR A 269 3.35 9.18 -17.98
CA THR A 269 3.19 7.87 -17.35
C THR A 269 4.53 7.26 -16.99
N LEU A 270 4.55 6.61 -15.83
CA LEU A 270 5.60 5.72 -15.39
C LEU A 270 5.06 4.29 -15.48
N ALA A 271 5.54 3.52 -16.46
CA ALA A 271 5.21 2.11 -16.51
C ALA A 271 6.02 1.36 -15.44
N SER A 272 5.35 0.66 -14.55
CA SER A 272 5.96 -0.04 -13.41
C SER A 272 7.02 -1.08 -13.78
N SER A 273 7.07 -1.51 -15.04
CA SER A 273 7.92 -2.61 -15.47
C SER A 273 9.31 -2.22 -15.97
N THR A 274 9.59 -0.96 -16.27
CA THR A 274 10.76 -0.66 -17.08
C THR A 274 11.65 0.49 -16.66
N VAL A 275 11.15 1.53 -16.01
CA VAL A 275 11.98 2.72 -15.74
C VAL A 275 11.56 3.43 -14.46
N ASN A 276 12.55 3.80 -13.66
CA ASN A 276 12.40 4.60 -12.44
C ASN A 276 12.05 6.08 -12.71
N ARG A 277 11.70 6.45 -13.94
CA ARG A 277 11.57 7.84 -14.38
C ARG A 277 10.47 7.96 -15.41
N PHE A 278 9.80 9.10 -15.42
CA PHE A 278 8.88 9.45 -16.47
C PHE A 278 9.66 9.79 -17.76
N SER A 279 9.26 9.22 -18.87
CA SER A 279 9.86 9.46 -20.18
C SER A 279 8.86 10.12 -21.12
N GLY A 280 8.87 11.44 -21.18
CA GLY A 280 8.02 12.20 -22.10
C GLY A 280 6.50 12.07 -21.81
N PRO A 281 5.66 12.76 -22.59
CA PRO A 281 4.21 12.64 -22.48
C PRO A 281 3.75 11.22 -22.80
N ALA A 282 2.76 10.72 -22.07
CA ALA A 282 2.19 9.40 -22.28
C ALA A 282 1.57 9.28 -23.70
N GLY A 283 2.24 8.60 -24.60
CA GLY A 283 1.74 8.20 -25.93
C GLY A 283 0.89 9.25 -26.66
N ALA A 284 -0.33 8.87 -27.06
CA ALA A 284 -1.28 9.73 -27.74
C ALA A 284 -1.80 10.93 -26.91
N LEU A 285 -1.48 10.99 -25.61
CA LEU A 285 -1.92 12.08 -24.72
C LEU A 285 -1.25 13.43 -24.97
N SER A 286 -0.17 13.47 -25.76
CA SER A 286 0.47 14.73 -26.14
C SER A 286 -0.48 15.71 -26.85
N SER A 287 -1.60 15.22 -27.39
CA SER A 287 -2.61 16.03 -28.09
C SER A 287 -3.81 16.42 -27.21
N TYR A 288 -3.94 15.89 -25.99
CA TYR A 288 -5.08 16.15 -25.10
C TYR A 288 -4.63 16.88 -23.83
N LYS A 289 -5.52 17.73 -23.30
CA LYS A 289 -5.25 18.49 -22.09
C LYS A 289 -6.30 18.24 -21.03
N VAL A 290 -5.87 17.74 -19.89
CA VAL A 290 -6.71 17.53 -18.72
C VAL A 290 -7.15 18.88 -18.16
N ASN A 291 -8.45 19.11 -18.08
CA ASN A 291 -9.01 20.33 -17.51
C ASN A 291 -9.00 20.27 -15.98
N ASN A 292 -8.48 21.32 -15.37
CA ASN A 292 -8.51 21.56 -13.92
C ASN A 292 -7.95 20.37 -13.08
N ASN A 293 -7.06 19.57 -13.64
CA ASN A 293 -6.45 18.40 -13.00
C ASN A 293 -7.42 17.30 -12.57
N VAL A 294 -8.65 17.32 -13.08
CA VAL A 294 -9.70 16.37 -12.72
C VAL A 294 -9.67 15.20 -13.68
N ILE A 295 -9.34 14.04 -13.13
CA ILE A 295 -9.28 12.77 -13.86
C ILE A 295 -10.08 11.73 -13.07
N ALA A 296 -10.99 11.05 -13.73
CA ALA A 296 -11.59 9.83 -13.22
C ALA A 296 -10.69 8.66 -13.60
N TYR A 297 -10.22 7.92 -12.61
CA TYR A 297 -9.37 6.74 -12.80
C TYR A 297 -9.81 5.61 -11.87
N SER A 298 -9.61 4.38 -12.32
CA SER A 298 -9.82 3.24 -11.46
C SER A 298 -8.67 3.16 -10.46
N PRO A 299 -8.93 3.32 -9.17
CA PRO A 299 -7.92 3.06 -8.17
C PRO A 299 -7.54 1.58 -8.22
N ASN A 300 -6.27 1.29 -8.00
CA ASN A 300 -5.83 -0.09 -7.81
C ASN A 300 -6.19 -0.52 -6.38
N THR A 301 -7.44 -0.85 -6.15
CA THR A 301 -7.96 -1.20 -4.82
C THR A 301 -7.62 -2.63 -4.39
N GLY A 302 -6.83 -3.36 -5.18
CA GLY A 302 -6.62 -4.80 -4.97
C GLY A 302 -7.89 -5.64 -5.23
N HIS A 303 -9.02 -5.01 -5.49
CA HIS A 303 -10.24 -5.64 -5.97
C HIS A 303 -10.09 -5.92 -7.46
N VAL A 304 -9.37 -6.96 -7.78
CA VAL A 304 -9.46 -7.55 -9.11
C VAL A 304 -10.78 -8.30 -9.11
N SER A 305 -11.81 -7.74 -9.76
CA SER A 305 -12.95 -8.55 -10.16
C SER A 305 -12.39 -9.63 -11.10
N ASN A 306 -12.46 -10.90 -10.70
CA ASN A 306 -11.99 -12.03 -11.50
C ASN A 306 -12.62 -12.13 -12.88
N SER A 307 -13.62 -11.30 -13.16
CA SER A 307 -14.32 -11.22 -14.44
C SER A 307 -13.75 -10.16 -15.38
N LEU A 308 -12.75 -9.37 -14.95
CA LEU A 308 -12.16 -8.33 -15.80
C LEU A 308 -10.79 -8.76 -16.29
N SER A 309 -10.57 -8.69 -17.59
CA SER A 309 -9.23 -8.82 -18.15
C SER A 309 -8.34 -7.67 -17.64
N GLY A 310 -7.03 -7.87 -17.56
CA GLY A 310 -6.11 -6.81 -17.11
C GLY A 310 -6.28 -5.49 -17.89
N ALA A 311 -6.66 -5.58 -19.16
CA ALA A 311 -6.96 -4.43 -20.02
C ALA A 311 -8.22 -3.65 -19.57
N ASP A 312 -9.21 -4.33 -19.01
CA ASP A 312 -10.47 -3.70 -18.56
C ASP A 312 -10.34 -3.02 -17.20
N GLN A 313 -9.29 -3.30 -16.45
CA GLN A 313 -9.04 -2.70 -15.13
C GLN A 313 -8.43 -1.30 -15.23
N GLN A 314 -7.74 -1.00 -16.32
CA GLN A 314 -7.16 0.32 -16.54
C GLN A 314 -8.21 1.26 -17.10
N HIS A 315 -8.54 2.28 -16.35
CA HIS A 315 -9.50 3.28 -16.77
C HIS A 315 -9.00 4.69 -16.45
N LEU A 316 -9.05 5.55 -17.47
CA LEU A 316 -8.85 6.98 -17.35
C LEU A 316 -9.92 7.71 -18.16
N THR A 317 -10.58 8.69 -17.54
CA THR A 317 -11.46 9.62 -18.25
C THR A 317 -11.22 11.04 -17.73
N PHE A 318 -11.17 12.00 -18.63
CA PHE A 318 -11.05 13.42 -18.29
C PHE A 318 -11.80 14.28 -19.32
N TYR A 319 -12.05 15.52 -18.95
CA TYR A 319 -12.61 16.51 -19.84
C TYR A 319 -11.48 17.34 -20.47
N ASP A 320 -11.49 17.45 -21.79
CA ASP A 320 -10.63 18.33 -22.57
C ASP A 320 -11.40 19.60 -22.94
N LYS A 321 -11.01 20.72 -22.32
CA LYS A 321 -11.70 22.01 -22.49
C LYS A 321 -11.54 22.60 -23.89
N GLU A 322 -10.38 22.39 -24.53
CA GLU A 322 -10.09 22.89 -25.87
C GLU A 322 -10.97 22.19 -26.92
N ARG A 323 -11.27 20.91 -26.69
CA ARG A 323 -12.15 20.10 -27.56
C ARG A 323 -13.60 20.13 -27.14
N ALA A 324 -13.92 20.70 -25.98
CA ALA A 324 -15.24 20.66 -25.37
C ALA A 324 -15.82 19.24 -25.28
N SER A 325 -14.97 18.25 -24.98
CA SER A 325 -15.32 16.84 -25.02
C SER A 325 -14.67 16.01 -23.91
N PHE A 326 -15.33 14.91 -23.56
CA PHE A 326 -14.76 13.89 -22.68
C PHE A 326 -13.92 12.90 -23.46
N ILE A 327 -12.74 12.64 -22.91
CA ILE A 327 -11.74 11.71 -23.44
C ILE A 327 -11.61 10.55 -22.48
N THR A 328 -11.60 9.34 -23.01
CA THR A 328 -11.40 8.11 -22.22
C THR A 328 -10.28 7.26 -22.79
N CYS A 329 -9.61 6.50 -21.94
CA CYS A 329 -8.64 5.51 -22.34
C CYS A 329 -9.34 4.14 -22.43
N ASN A 330 -9.08 3.39 -23.50
CA ASN A 330 -9.43 1.98 -23.56
C ASN A 330 -8.36 1.13 -22.87
N GLY A 331 -8.64 -0.14 -22.63
CA GLY A 331 -7.73 -1.07 -21.97
C GLY A 331 -6.38 -1.28 -22.65
N SER A 332 -6.23 -0.92 -23.94
CA SER A 332 -4.97 -0.94 -24.67
C SER A 332 -4.18 0.39 -24.61
N GLY A 333 -4.60 1.33 -23.77
CA GLY A 333 -3.94 2.63 -23.62
C GLY A 333 -4.23 3.64 -24.75
N GLN A 334 -5.22 3.36 -25.60
CA GLN A 334 -5.64 4.30 -26.63
C GLN A 334 -6.66 5.28 -26.06
N PHE A 335 -6.49 6.55 -26.40
CA PHE A 335 -7.41 7.61 -26.01
C PHE A 335 -8.39 7.92 -27.13
N MET A 336 -9.67 8.02 -26.77
CA MET A 336 -10.77 8.29 -27.68
C MET A 336 -11.82 9.17 -27.04
N GLN A 337 -12.65 9.82 -27.85
CA GLN A 337 -13.81 10.52 -27.34
C GLN A 337 -14.84 9.53 -26.77
N VAL A 338 -15.47 9.90 -25.66
CA VAL A 338 -16.61 9.17 -25.13
C VAL A 338 -17.73 9.21 -26.16
N LYS A 339 -18.34 8.07 -26.44
CA LYS A 339 -19.40 7.96 -27.43
C LYS A 339 -20.69 8.63 -26.93
N SER A 340 -21.35 9.41 -27.77
CA SER A 340 -22.72 9.82 -27.52
C SER A 340 -23.62 8.60 -27.58
N PHE A 341 -24.49 8.45 -26.60
CA PHE A 341 -25.51 7.42 -26.64
C PHE A 341 -26.73 7.96 -27.39
N ASP A 342 -27.63 7.03 -27.82
CA ASP A 342 -28.81 7.37 -28.64
C ASP A 342 -29.71 8.49 -28.10
N ALA A 343 -30.71 8.87 -28.92
CA ALA A 343 -31.61 10.01 -28.86
C ALA A 343 -32.28 10.37 -27.51
N ASN A 344 -32.07 9.59 -26.44
CA ASN A 344 -32.63 9.83 -25.11
C ASN A 344 -31.66 10.46 -24.10
N ASN A 345 -30.40 10.76 -24.50
CA ASN A 345 -29.45 11.39 -23.61
C ASN A 345 -29.67 12.89 -23.48
N ASN A 346 -29.63 13.35 -22.24
CA ASN A 346 -29.80 14.76 -21.91
C ASN A 346 -28.60 15.62 -22.33
N PHE A 347 -27.54 15.06 -22.90
CA PHE A 347 -26.36 15.79 -23.31
C PHE A 347 -25.51 15.02 -24.35
N ASP A 348 -24.72 15.76 -25.12
CA ASP A 348 -23.68 15.22 -26.00
C ASP A 348 -22.30 15.42 -25.33
N PRO A 349 -21.58 14.34 -24.95
CA PRO A 349 -20.31 14.44 -24.26
C PRO A 349 -19.19 15.09 -25.10
N ASN A 350 -19.41 15.26 -26.39
CA ASN A 350 -18.47 15.86 -27.34
C ASN A 350 -18.84 17.30 -27.76
N LYS A 351 -19.87 17.88 -27.12
CA LYS A 351 -20.34 19.26 -27.38
C LYS A 351 -20.71 19.95 -26.08
N LEU A 352 -19.77 20.09 -25.17
CA LEU A 352 -19.95 20.73 -23.87
C LEU A 352 -18.99 21.92 -23.71
N PRO A 353 -19.16 23.01 -24.48
CA PRO A 353 -18.29 24.17 -24.37
C PRO A 353 -18.48 24.86 -23.01
N ASN A 354 -17.48 25.65 -22.63
CA ASN A 354 -17.51 26.50 -21.43
C ASN A 354 -17.77 25.72 -20.12
N GLN A 355 -17.24 24.51 -20.02
CA GLN A 355 -17.30 23.71 -18.81
C GLN A 355 -15.95 23.66 -18.11
N THR A 356 -16.00 23.61 -16.78
CA THR A 356 -14.83 23.32 -15.93
C THR A 356 -15.09 22.08 -15.10
N ALA A 357 -14.21 21.10 -15.16
CA ALA A 357 -14.26 19.90 -14.33
C ALA A 357 -13.91 20.26 -12.87
N ILE A 358 -14.68 19.79 -11.91
CA ILE A 358 -14.53 20.11 -10.48
C ILE A 358 -14.12 18.89 -9.68
N SER A 359 -14.76 17.74 -9.91
CA SER A 359 -14.47 16.49 -9.22
C SER A 359 -14.89 15.32 -10.09
N ALA A 360 -14.25 14.18 -9.92
CA ALA A 360 -14.59 12.96 -10.65
C ALA A 360 -14.35 11.72 -9.81
N VAL A 361 -15.02 10.62 -10.15
CA VAL A 361 -14.82 9.31 -9.56
C VAL A 361 -15.13 8.20 -10.55
N VAL A 362 -14.47 7.06 -10.40
CA VAL A 362 -14.89 5.77 -10.92
C VAL A 362 -15.49 4.98 -9.75
N PHE A 363 -16.65 4.38 -9.93
CA PHE A 363 -17.25 3.54 -8.90
C PHE A 363 -16.38 2.29 -8.64
N GLU A 364 -16.39 1.80 -7.40
CA GLU A 364 -15.61 0.64 -6.97
C GLU A 364 -15.89 -0.61 -7.82
N ASP A 365 -17.15 -0.82 -8.20
CA ASP A 365 -17.59 -1.89 -9.08
C ASP A 365 -17.36 -1.61 -10.57
N MET A 366 -16.69 -0.50 -10.89
CA MET A 366 -16.43 -0.04 -12.26
C MET A 366 -17.70 0.21 -13.09
N SER A 367 -18.90 0.25 -12.48
CA SER A 367 -20.16 0.38 -13.20
C SER A 367 -20.40 1.76 -13.77
N GLN A 368 -19.83 2.79 -13.15
CA GLN A 368 -20.04 4.18 -13.53
C GLN A 368 -18.79 5.04 -13.39
N ILE A 369 -18.70 6.01 -14.27
CA ILE A 369 -17.78 7.14 -14.20
C ILE A 369 -18.62 8.38 -13.99
N VAL A 370 -18.23 9.24 -13.06
CA VAL A 370 -19.02 10.41 -12.66
C VAL A 370 -18.14 11.64 -12.64
N PHE A 371 -18.66 12.74 -13.17
CA PHE A 371 -18.02 14.06 -13.15
C PHE A 371 -18.97 15.11 -12.60
N LEU A 372 -18.47 15.96 -11.72
CA LEU A 372 -19.09 17.25 -11.40
C LEU A 372 -18.47 18.32 -12.29
N MET A 373 -19.30 19.04 -13.04
CA MET A 373 -18.89 20.09 -13.96
C MET A 373 -19.54 21.42 -13.57
N LYS A 374 -18.79 22.52 -13.74
CA LYS A 374 -19.31 23.89 -13.62
C LYS A 374 -19.44 24.49 -15.02
N ASP A 375 -20.58 25.05 -15.32
CA ASP A 375 -20.78 25.87 -16.52
C ASP A 375 -20.21 27.26 -16.27
N ASP A 376 -19.14 27.61 -16.99
CA ASP A 376 -18.41 28.86 -16.83
C ASP A 376 -19.26 30.08 -17.28
N THR A 377 -20.35 29.88 -18.06
CA THR A 377 -21.19 30.95 -18.59
C THR A 377 -22.19 31.47 -17.54
N ASN A 378 -22.78 30.55 -16.79
CA ASN A 378 -23.86 30.88 -15.85
C ASN A 378 -23.57 30.49 -14.39
N GLY A 379 -22.42 29.84 -14.14
CA GLY A 379 -21.97 29.41 -12.82
C GLY A 379 -22.72 28.23 -12.23
N THR A 380 -23.61 27.58 -12.99
CA THR A 380 -24.37 26.41 -12.50
C THR A 380 -23.51 25.13 -12.53
N TYR A 381 -23.92 24.16 -11.72
CA TYR A 381 -23.24 22.86 -11.66
C TYR A 381 -24.15 21.75 -12.17
N SER A 382 -23.53 20.74 -12.77
CA SER A 382 -24.23 19.53 -13.21
C SER A 382 -23.33 18.31 -12.96
N ILE A 383 -23.95 17.17 -12.66
CA ILE A 383 -23.29 15.88 -12.57
C ILE A 383 -23.55 15.11 -13.86
N TYR A 384 -22.49 14.60 -14.46
CA TYR A 384 -22.54 13.80 -15.69
C TYR A 384 -22.07 12.39 -15.37
N THR A 385 -22.78 11.38 -15.87
CA THR A 385 -22.41 9.97 -15.67
C THR A 385 -22.17 9.27 -17.01
N PHE A 386 -21.25 8.31 -16.98
CA PHE A 386 -20.81 7.56 -18.16
C PHE A 386 -20.70 6.08 -17.82
N SER A 387 -20.85 5.22 -18.83
CA SER A 387 -20.33 3.85 -18.78
C SER A 387 -18.85 3.84 -19.09
N ARG A 388 -18.13 2.87 -18.55
CA ARG A 388 -16.73 2.62 -18.94
C ARG A 388 -16.65 1.96 -20.33
N TYR A 389 -15.46 1.94 -20.89
CA TYR A 389 -15.11 1.01 -21.96
C TYR A 389 -15.11 -0.43 -21.40
N ILE A 390 -15.65 -1.36 -22.16
CA ILE A 390 -15.60 -2.79 -21.86
C ILE A 390 -14.88 -3.44 -23.04
N GLY A 391 -13.83 -4.20 -22.73
CA GLY A 391 -13.04 -4.91 -23.72
C GLY A 391 -13.86 -6.03 -24.39
N GLU A 392 -13.33 -6.54 -25.47
CA GLU A 392 -13.85 -7.71 -26.14
C GLU A 392 -13.54 -8.97 -25.30
N GLU A 393 -14.53 -9.83 -25.13
CA GLU A 393 -14.36 -11.12 -24.46
C GLU A 393 -14.40 -12.25 -25.49
N GLY A 394 -13.57 -13.26 -25.29
CA GLY A 394 -13.50 -14.40 -26.18
C GLY A 394 -12.66 -15.53 -25.59
N HIS A 395 -12.47 -16.57 -26.37
CA HIS A 395 -11.57 -17.69 -26.05
C HIS A 395 -10.85 -18.16 -27.31
N TYR A 396 -9.72 -18.80 -27.12
CA TYR A 396 -9.02 -19.45 -28.22
C TYR A 396 -9.59 -20.84 -28.51
N ASP A 397 -9.92 -21.09 -29.78
CA ASP A 397 -10.19 -22.41 -30.33
C ASP A 397 -9.07 -22.74 -31.32
N GLY A 398 -8.09 -23.49 -30.87
CA GLY A 398 -6.81 -23.62 -31.54
C GLY A 398 -6.10 -22.26 -31.65
N ASP A 399 -5.74 -21.84 -32.85
CA ASP A 399 -5.09 -20.55 -33.12
C ASP A 399 -6.10 -19.39 -33.36
N ASN A 400 -7.41 -19.69 -33.35
CA ASN A 400 -8.43 -18.69 -33.66
C ASN A 400 -9.03 -18.11 -32.39
N TRP A 401 -9.03 -16.75 -32.31
CA TRP A 401 -9.76 -16.04 -31.28
C TRP A 401 -11.25 -15.99 -31.62
N ILE A 402 -12.08 -16.60 -30.78
CA ILE A 402 -13.55 -16.61 -30.95
C ILE A 402 -14.14 -15.57 -30.00
N VAL A 403 -14.70 -14.51 -30.57
CA VAL A 403 -15.34 -13.43 -29.80
C VAL A 403 -16.68 -13.93 -29.27
N THR A 404 -16.84 -13.91 -27.95
CA THR A 404 -18.11 -14.24 -27.26
C THR A 404 -18.91 -12.98 -26.92
N SER A 405 -18.22 -11.88 -26.64
CA SER A 405 -18.82 -10.56 -26.35
C SER A 405 -17.99 -9.46 -27.04
N PRO A 406 -18.58 -8.64 -27.92
CA PRO A 406 -17.85 -7.57 -28.57
C PRO A 406 -17.55 -6.42 -27.62
N SER A 407 -16.48 -5.66 -27.87
CA SER A 407 -16.14 -4.48 -27.09
C SER A 407 -17.26 -3.43 -27.10
N GLN A 408 -17.45 -2.78 -25.95
CA GLN A 408 -18.42 -1.70 -25.79
C GLN A 408 -17.67 -0.40 -25.47
N PRO A 409 -17.86 0.65 -26.28
CA PRO A 409 -17.23 1.94 -26.02
C PRO A 409 -17.81 2.62 -24.78
N ALA A 410 -16.97 3.40 -24.08
CA ALA A 410 -17.45 4.29 -23.05
C ALA A 410 -18.50 5.26 -23.64
N SER A 411 -19.61 5.45 -22.95
CA SER A 411 -20.74 6.23 -23.46
C SER A 411 -21.39 7.08 -22.39
N ALA A 412 -21.95 8.21 -22.82
CA ALA A 412 -22.76 9.08 -21.95
C ALA A 412 -23.99 8.35 -21.42
N ARG A 413 -24.36 8.63 -20.16
CA ARG A 413 -25.56 8.07 -19.51
C ARG A 413 -26.54 9.14 -19.10
N ASN A 414 -26.29 9.83 -18.00
CA ASN A 414 -27.22 10.79 -17.42
C ASN A 414 -26.54 12.12 -17.11
N LYS A 415 -27.38 13.18 -17.12
CA LYS A 415 -27.03 14.48 -16.58
C LYS A 415 -28.00 14.82 -15.45
N TYR A 416 -27.48 15.25 -14.31
CA TYR A 416 -28.26 15.71 -13.16
C TYR A 416 -27.94 17.18 -12.90
N THR A 417 -28.96 18.02 -12.83
CA THR A 417 -28.79 19.43 -12.53
C THR A 417 -28.66 19.63 -11.02
N ILE A 418 -27.73 20.46 -10.59
CA ILE A 418 -27.62 20.89 -9.19
C ILE A 418 -28.51 22.11 -8.99
N PRO A 419 -29.43 22.12 -8.00
CA PRO A 419 -30.27 23.27 -7.71
C PRO A 419 -29.46 24.43 -7.09
N SER A 420 -30.09 25.62 -6.99
CA SER A 420 -29.43 26.86 -6.56
C SER A 420 -28.79 26.76 -5.16
N GLU A 421 -29.45 26.08 -4.23
CA GLU A 421 -28.90 25.83 -2.89
C GLU A 421 -27.66 24.95 -2.91
N GLY A 422 -27.58 23.98 -3.82
CA GLY A 422 -26.41 23.16 -4.06
C GLY A 422 -25.28 23.95 -4.73
N THR A 423 -25.60 24.82 -5.67
CA THR A 423 -24.63 25.74 -6.29
C THR A 423 -23.99 26.63 -5.23
N ALA A 424 -24.82 27.26 -4.36
CA ALA A 424 -24.33 28.10 -3.28
C ALA A 424 -23.45 27.37 -2.26
N LEU A 425 -23.72 26.08 -2.04
CA LEU A 425 -22.87 25.21 -1.20
C LEU A 425 -21.54 24.88 -1.88
N LEU A 426 -21.57 24.51 -3.16
CA LEU A 426 -20.38 24.18 -3.94
C LEU A 426 -19.43 25.37 -4.13
N ASP A 427 -19.96 26.60 -4.24
CA ASP A 427 -19.15 27.82 -4.33
C ASP A 427 -18.38 28.15 -3.04
N LYS A 428 -18.78 27.58 -1.88
CA LYS A 428 -18.09 27.72 -0.59
C LYS A 428 -17.21 26.52 -0.24
N ALA A 429 -17.19 25.51 -1.10
CA ALA A 429 -16.52 24.27 -0.79
C ALA A 429 -15.00 24.40 -0.76
N ILE A 430 -14.39 23.78 0.25
CA ILE A 430 -12.94 23.60 0.37
C ILE A 430 -12.49 22.22 -0.10
N SER A 431 -13.40 21.23 -0.06
CA SER A 431 -13.20 19.88 -0.62
C SER A 431 -14.49 19.36 -1.20
N ILE A 432 -14.40 18.71 -2.36
CA ILE A 432 -15.55 18.11 -3.05
C ILE A 432 -15.11 16.74 -3.54
N PHE A 433 -15.83 15.69 -3.13
CA PHE A 433 -15.53 14.32 -3.55
C PHE A 433 -16.80 13.46 -3.61
N PHE A 434 -16.81 12.52 -4.52
CA PHE A 434 -17.90 11.57 -4.66
C PHE A 434 -17.73 10.38 -3.71
N SER A 435 -18.86 9.77 -3.32
CA SER A 435 -18.83 8.38 -2.91
C SER A 435 -18.53 7.50 -4.13
N ASN A 436 -17.66 6.52 -3.96
CA ASN A 436 -17.36 5.55 -5.02
C ASN A 436 -18.29 4.31 -5.00
N ARG A 437 -19.29 4.30 -4.13
CA ARG A 437 -20.28 3.21 -3.96
C ARG A 437 -21.72 3.64 -4.19
N ASN A 438 -22.00 4.93 -4.03
CA ASN A 438 -23.36 5.45 -4.05
C ASN A 438 -23.43 6.77 -4.81
N LEU A 439 -24.64 7.09 -5.23
CA LEU A 439 -24.97 8.30 -5.99
C LEU A 439 -24.96 9.54 -5.07
N LEU A 440 -23.85 9.77 -4.39
CA LEU A 440 -23.63 10.84 -3.43
C LEU A 440 -22.38 11.65 -3.76
N LEU A 441 -22.53 12.96 -3.66
CA LEU A 441 -21.44 13.92 -3.66
C LEU A 441 -21.33 14.53 -2.26
N TYR A 442 -20.15 14.49 -1.67
CA TYR A 442 -19.84 15.18 -0.43
C TYR A 442 -19.26 16.55 -0.73
N VAL A 443 -19.78 17.55 -0.06
CA VAL A 443 -19.34 18.93 -0.15
C VAL A 443 -18.91 19.40 1.22
N THR A 444 -17.64 19.74 1.36
CA THR A 444 -17.03 20.17 2.62
C THR A 444 -16.78 21.66 2.59
N THR A 445 -17.28 22.35 3.60
CA THR A 445 -16.97 23.75 3.90
C THR A 445 -16.12 23.82 5.18
N THR A 446 -15.66 24.98 5.58
CA THR A 446 -14.89 25.14 6.83
C THR A 446 -15.68 24.77 8.09
N ASP A 447 -17.01 24.83 8.02
CA ASP A 447 -17.95 24.66 9.13
C ASP A 447 -18.76 23.35 9.07
N GLY A 448 -18.67 22.57 7.99
CA GLY A 448 -19.39 21.31 7.92
C GLY A 448 -19.21 20.50 6.64
N ILE A 449 -19.68 19.26 6.70
CA ILE A 449 -19.75 18.33 5.57
C ILE A 449 -21.22 18.12 5.22
N TYR A 450 -21.57 18.32 3.97
CA TYR A 450 -22.90 18.20 3.42
C TYR A 450 -22.94 17.14 2.31
N THR A 451 -24.15 16.71 1.93
CA THR A 451 -24.32 15.74 0.83
C THR A 451 -25.29 16.26 -0.23
N ILE A 452 -24.98 15.92 -1.47
CA ILE A 452 -25.86 16.08 -2.62
C ILE A 452 -26.13 14.69 -3.18
N ASN A 453 -27.39 14.26 -3.16
CA ASN A 453 -27.83 12.99 -3.72
C ASN A 453 -28.28 13.21 -5.16
N TYR A 454 -27.79 12.41 -6.09
CA TYR A 454 -28.18 12.39 -7.50
C TYR A 454 -28.65 10.98 -7.89
N GLY A 455 -29.46 10.84 -8.90
CA GLY A 455 -29.97 9.53 -9.35
C GLY A 455 -31.49 9.35 -9.19
N ALA A 456 -32.13 10.22 -8.44
CA ALA A 456 -33.60 10.26 -8.37
C ALA A 456 -34.11 11.41 -9.24
N GLY A 457 -34.49 11.11 -10.49
CA GLY A 457 -34.92 12.12 -11.45
C GLY A 457 -33.76 12.83 -12.15
N SER A 458 -34.00 14.03 -12.71
CA SER A 458 -33.01 14.83 -13.44
C SER A 458 -32.34 15.94 -12.60
N THR A 459 -32.85 16.17 -11.38
CA THR A 459 -32.37 17.20 -10.46
C THR A 459 -31.89 16.55 -9.18
N ALA A 460 -30.71 16.92 -8.73
CA ALA A 460 -30.11 16.40 -7.49
C ALA A 460 -30.83 17.02 -6.26
N THR A 461 -30.74 16.29 -5.14
CA THR A 461 -31.32 16.74 -3.84
C THR A 461 -30.19 17.11 -2.89
N VAL A 462 -30.25 18.29 -2.30
CA VAL A 462 -29.24 18.84 -1.41
C VAL A 462 -29.64 18.64 0.05
N SER A 463 -28.74 18.12 0.87
CA SER A 463 -28.92 18.11 2.33
C SER A 463 -28.56 19.49 2.88
N THR A 464 -29.52 20.16 3.48
CA THR A 464 -29.31 21.45 4.16
C THR A 464 -28.74 21.30 5.57
N THR A 465 -28.78 20.08 6.12
CA THR A 465 -28.19 19.75 7.42
C THR A 465 -26.82 19.13 7.22
N ALA A 466 -25.83 19.65 7.93
CA ALA A 466 -24.50 19.08 7.91
C ALA A 466 -24.50 17.64 8.46
N LYS A 467 -23.76 16.75 7.80
CA LYS A 467 -23.52 15.37 8.25
C LYS A 467 -22.46 15.30 9.33
N TYR A 468 -21.59 16.31 9.36
CA TYR A 468 -20.55 16.51 10.36
C TYR A 468 -20.30 18.00 10.53
N THR A 469 -20.07 18.43 11.76
CA THR A 469 -19.58 19.76 12.12
C THR A 469 -18.35 19.60 13.02
N PRO A 470 -17.29 20.40 12.83
CA PRO A 470 -16.11 20.35 13.70
C PRO A 470 -16.45 20.78 15.11
N GLN A 471 -15.57 20.53 16.08
CA GLN A 471 -15.71 21.01 17.44
C GLN A 471 -15.67 22.54 17.48
N SER A 472 -16.27 23.12 18.54
CA SER A 472 -16.23 24.57 18.72
C SER A 472 -14.79 25.09 18.77
N GLY A 473 -14.50 26.09 17.94
CA GLY A 473 -13.16 26.66 17.79
C GLY A 473 -12.28 25.98 16.74
N GLU A 474 -12.76 24.92 16.09
CA GLU A 474 -12.07 24.27 14.98
C GLU A 474 -12.72 24.61 13.64
N ILE A 475 -11.91 24.58 12.59
CA ILE A 475 -12.38 24.62 11.20
C ILE A 475 -11.92 23.35 10.47
N ILE A 476 -12.70 22.91 9.52
CA ILE A 476 -12.29 21.84 8.60
C ILE A 476 -11.31 22.43 7.58
N THR A 477 -10.21 21.75 7.32
CA THR A 477 -9.19 22.17 6.35
C THR A 477 -9.20 21.30 5.08
N LYS A 478 -9.55 20.02 5.20
CA LYS A 478 -9.68 19.10 4.07
C LYS A 478 -10.61 17.93 4.45
N ALA A 479 -11.27 17.36 3.47
CA ALA A 479 -11.94 16.07 3.63
C ALA A 479 -11.86 15.25 2.34
N LYS A 480 -11.80 13.92 2.49
CA LYS A 480 -11.83 12.97 1.38
C LYS A 480 -12.36 11.60 1.82
N MET A 481 -12.77 10.78 0.85
CA MET A 481 -13.14 9.40 1.12
C MET A 481 -11.93 8.64 1.66
N TYR A 482 -12.13 7.85 2.71
CA TYR A 482 -11.13 6.88 3.15
C TYR A 482 -11.14 5.70 2.17
N GLN A 483 -9.99 5.45 1.58
CA GLN A 483 -9.71 4.27 0.78
C GLN A 483 -8.50 3.59 1.39
N GLN A 484 -8.56 2.28 1.63
CA GLN A 484 -7.40 1.56 2.15
C GLN A 484 -6.22 1.64 1.17
N GLY A 485 -5.03 1.44 1.69
CA GLY A 485 -3.80 1.44 0.90
C GLY A 485 -3.82 0.39 -0.21
N LEU A 486 -3.06 0.65 -1.23
CA LEU A 486 -2.87 -0.26 -2.35
C LEU A 486 -1.98 -1.43 -1.92
N TYR A 487 -2.21 -2.60 -2.51
CA TYR A 487 -1.43 -3.81 -2.25
C TYR A 487 -0.91 -4.39 -3.56
N ASN A 488 0.34 -4.86 -3.52
CA ASN A 488 0.91 -5.55 -4.66
C ASN A 488 0.11 -6.84 -4.93
N TYR A 489 -0.16 -7.11 -6.19
CA TYR A 489 -0.85 -8.33 -6.65
C TYR A 489 -0.20 -9.63 -6.12
N ASN A 490 1.11 -9.63 -5.89
CA ASN A 490 1.87 -10.78 -5.38
C ASN A 490 2.18 -10.69 -3.86
N CYS A 491 1.54 -9.80 -3.11
CA CYS A 491 1.77 -9.75 -1.68
C CYS A 491 1.26 -11.04 -1.01
N ASN A 492 1.89 -11.44 0.10
CA ASN A 492 1.50 -12.64 0.84
C ASN A 492 0.11 -12.56 1.49
N LEU A 493 -0.57 -11.42 1.34
CA LEU A 493 -1.93 -11.20 1.81
C LEU A 493 -2.99 -11.74 0.83
N ILE A 494 -2.56 -12.13 -0.37
CA ILE A 494 -3.45 -12.72 -1.38
C ILE A 494 -3.65 -14.20 -1.05
N VAL A 495 -4.88 -14.57 -0.75
CA VAL A 495 -5.23 -15.93 -0.32
C VAL A 495 -6.01 -16.66 -1.43
N GLY A 496 -5.45 -17.81 -1.90
CA GLY A 496 -6.13 -18.73 -2.81
C GLY A 496 -6.04 -18.38 -4.31
N ASP A 497 -6.70 -19.18 -5.13
CA ASP A 497 -6.72 -19.06 -6.60
C ASP A 497 -7.46 -17.80 -7.10
N ASN A 498 -8.17 -17.12 -6.20
CA ASN A 498 -8.85 -15.84 -6.41
C ASN A 498 -8.28 -14.81 -5.44
N PRO A 499 -7.22 -14.12 -5.82
CA PRO A 499 -6.56 -13.17 -4.93
C PRO A 499 -7.50 -12.00 -4.61
N THR A 500 -8.04 -12.00 -3.40
CA THR A 500 -8.74 -10.85 -2.85
C THR A 500 -7.89 -10.28 -1.73
N VAL A 501 -7.43 -9.06 -1.88
CA VAL A 501 -6.79 -8.35 -0.78
C VAL A 501 -7.81 -8.20 0.35
N PRO A 502 -7.48 -8.61 1.58
CA PRO A 502 -8.36 -8.42 2.71
C PRO A 502 -8.77 -6.95 2.82
N GLN A 503 -10.05 -6.71 3.08
CA GLN A 503 -10.59 -5.36 3.19
C GLN A 503 -10.63 -4.94 4.65
N THR A 504 -10.15 -3.73 4.94
CA THR A 504 -10.39 -3.11 6.23
C THR A 504 -11.89 -2.78 6.39
N GLU A 505 -12.39 -2.78 7.62
CA GLU A 505 -13.81 -2.49 7.89
C GLU A 505 -14.27 -1.17 7.27
N TRP A 506 -13.40 -0.18 7.23
CA TRP A 506 -13.72 1.19 6.85
C TRP A 506 -13.42 1.52 5.39
N ASN A 507 -12.87 0.57 4.62
CA ASN A 507 -12.55 0.82 3.20
C ASN A 507 -13.81 1.26 2.42
N ASN A 508 -13.74 2.47 1.84
CA ASN A 508 -14.87 3.12 1.14
C ASN A 508 -16.14 3.31 2.02
N LYS A 509 -15.99 3.28 3.35
CA LYS A 509 -17.09 3.42 4.33
C LYS A 509 -16.77 4.44 5.43
N ALA A 510 -15.76 5.25 5.24
CA ALA A 510 -15.39 6.32 6.15
C ALA A 510 -14.91 7.55 5.38
N ILE A 511 -14.87 8.67 6.06
CA ILE A 511 -14.32 9.93 5.54
C ILE A 511 -13.14 10.32 6.41
N ILE A 512 -12.03 10.69 5.79
CA ILE A 512 -10.92 11.37 6.44
C ILE A 512 -11.25 12.86 6.46
N VAL A 513 -11.20 13.47 7.63
CA VAL A 513 -11.42 14.90 7.84
C VAL A 513 -10.22 15.46 8.59
N THR A 514 -9.64 16.53 8.10
CA THR A 514 -8.62 17.28 8.83
C THR A 514 -9.23 18.56 9.37
N THR A 515 -8.95 18.86 10.63
CA THR A 515 -9.37 20.10 11.29
C THR A 515 -8.17 20.82 11.87
N GLN A 516 -8.31 22.11 12.16
CA GLN A 516 -7.34 22.87 12.90
C GLN A 516 -8.03 23.85 13.86
N SER A 517 -7.47 24.04 15.06
CA SER A 517 -7.87 25.02 16.05
C SER A 517 -7.03 26.29 15.97
N SER A 518 -5.77 26.15 15.56
CA SER A 518 -4.83 27.25 15.26
C SER A 518 -3.95 26.84 14.07
N GLU A 519 -3.07 27.73 13.61
CA GLU A 519 -2.29 27.52 12.37
C GLU A 519 -1.47 26.22 12.40
N TYR A 520 -0.94 25.83 13.57
CA TYR A 520 -0.10 24.63 13.72
C TYR A 520 -0.66 23.62 14.74
N GLU A 521 -1.97 23.57 14.90
CA GLU A 521 -2.66 22.60 15.75
C GLU A 521 -3.70 21.84 14.94
N GLY A 522 -3.21 20.86 14.17
CA GLY A 522 -4.02 20.01 13.31
C GLY A 522 -4.53 18.76 14.02
N LYS A 523 -5.68 18.28 13.56
CA LYS A 523 -6.24 16.96 13.92
C LYS A 523 -6.69 16.21 12.68
N VAL A 524 -6.63 14.89 12.76
CA VAL A 524 -7.19 13.98 11.75
C VAL A 524 -8.30 13.18 12.38
N HIS A 525 -9.46 13.18 11.74
CA HIS A 525 -10.61 12.38 12.12
C HIS A 525 -10.92 11.38 10.99
N ILE A 526 -11.12 10.11 11.35
CA ILE A 526 -11.64 9.11 10.43
C ILE A 526 -13.04 8.75 10.91
N ILE A 527 -14.04 9.19 10.16
CA ILE A 527 -15.44 9.16 10.57
C ILE A 527 -16.18 8.12 9.75
N PRO A 528 -16.71 7.04 10.35
CA PRO A 528 -17.43 6.01 9.62
C PRO A 528 -18.78 6.52 9.07
N ILE A 529 -19.15 6.00 7.90
CA ILE A 529 -20.44 6.21 7.25
C ILE A 529 -21.37 5.09 7.71
N THR A 530 -22.42 5.43 8.45
CA THR A 530 -23.36 4.44 9.00
C THR A 530 -24.54 4.16 8.08
N GLN A 531 -24.92 5.14 7.27
CA GLN A 531 -25.97 4.97 6.26
C GLN A 531 -25.41 5.39 4.89
N VAL A 532 -24.96 4.40 4.15
CA VAL A 532 -24.24 4.61 2.88
C VAL A 532 -25.10 5.36 1.86
N ALA A 533 -26.41 5.08 1.79
CA ALA A 533 -27.32 5.70 0.83
C ALA A 533 -27.57 7.19 1.09
N SER A 534 -27.53 7.64 2.33
CA SER A 534 -27.73 9.05 2.74
C SER A 534 -26.45 9.79 3.10
N GLY A 535 -25.32 9.07 3.14
CA GLY A 535 -24.04 9.63 3.55
C GLY A 535 -23.99 10.06 5.02
N THR A 536 -24.80 9.43 5.89
CA THR A 536 -24.82 9.77 7.32
C THR A 536 -23.55 9.34 7.98
N LEU A 537 -22.88 10.28 8.66
CA LEU A 537 -21.64 10.08 9.41
C LEU A 537 -21.95 9.80 10.89
N ASP A 538 -21.10 9.03 11.54
CA ASP A 538 -21.16 8.77 12.98
C ASP A 538 -19.90 9.29 13.70
N PRO A 539 -19.90 10.57 14.11
CA PRO A 539 -18.76 11.14 14.82
C PRO A 539 -18.47 10.48 16.17
N SER A 540 -19.45 9.79 16.78
CA SER A 540 -19.26 9.11 18.05
C SER A 540 -18.34 7.89 17.95
N LYS A 541 -18.20 7.33 16.75
CA LYS A 541 -17.30 6.23 16.42
C LYS A 541 -16.04 6.68 15.69
N ALA A 542 -15.85 7.98 15.54
CA ALA A 542 -14.67 8.50 14.86
C ALA A 542 -13.39 8.14 15.61
N LYS A 543 -12.36 7.78 14.87
CA LYS A 543 -10.99 7.79 15.38
C LYS A 543 -10.40 9.16 15.15
N THR A 544 -9.94 9.78 16.25
CA THR A 544 -9.37 11.13 16.22
C THR A 544 -7.94 11.10 16.70
N TYR A 545 -7.07 11.73 15.95
CA TYR A 545 -5.65 11.89 16.23
C TYR A 545 -5.30 13.36 16.27
N ASP A 546 -4.49 13.75 17.23
CA ASP A 546 -4.02 15.12 17.48
C ASP A 546 -2.49 15.21 17.60
N GLY A 547 -1.99 16.38 17.97
CA GLY A 547 -0.57 16.63 18.10
C GLY A 547 0.17 16.74 16.77
N PHE A 548 -0.53 17.11 15.71
CA PHE A 548 0.03 17.49 14.42
C PHE A 548 0.23 19.00 14.35
N GLY A 549 1.15 19.43 13.49
CA GLY A 549 1.21 20.79 13.02
C GLY A 549 0.06 21.11 12.04
N LYS A 550 0.29 22.03 11.12
CA LYS A 550 -0.62 22.23 9.99
C LYS A 550 -0.55 21.01 9.06
N ILE A 551 -1.64 20.28 8.97
CA ILE A 551 -1.73 19.11 8.11
C ILE A 551 -1.80 19.57 6.65
N LEU A 552 -0.89 19.04 5.84
CA LEU A 552 -0.79 19.34 4.41
C LEU A 552 -1.59 18.32 3.58
N ASP A 553 -1.38 17.03 3.84
CA ASP A 553 -2.16 15.95 3.23
C ASP A 553 -2.19 14.70 4.11
N VAL A 554 -3.12 13.81 3.76
CA VAL A 554 -3.26 12.48 4.38
C VAL A 554 -3.46 11.48 3.25
N THR A 555 -2.75 10.37 3.26
CA THR A 555 -2.97 9.25 2.35
C THR A 555 -2.90 7.93 3.10
N THR A 556 -3.24 6.84 2.44
CA THR A 556 -3.07 5.50 2.97
C THR A 556 -1.93 4.82 2.23
N THR A 557 -1.12 4.10 2.95
CA THR A 557 -0.08 3.24 2.40
C THR A 557 -0.51 1.79 2.42
N GLY A 558 0.11 0.93 1.63
CA GLY A 558 -0.18 -0.49 1.54
C GLY A 558 1.11 -1.31 1.36
N TYR A 559 0.97 -2.59 0.97
CA TYR A 559 2.11 -3.52 0.87
C TYR A 559 2.31 -4.02 -0.56
#